data_177ca030533c8aa1fa03dba22dad1707
#
_entry.id   177ca030533c8aa1fa03dba22dad1707
#
_cell.length_a   1.000
_cell.length_b   1.000
_cell.length_c   1.000
_cell.angle_alpha   90.00
_cell.angle_beta   90.00
_cell.angle_gamma   90.00
#
_symmetry.space_group_name_H-M   'P 1'
#
loop_
_entity.id
_entity.type
_entity.pdbx_description
1 polymer ?
#
loop_
_entity_poly.entity_id
_entity_poly.type
_entity_poly.pdbx_seq_one_letter_code
_entity_poly.pdbx_strand_id
1 'polypeptide(L)'
;MIEPIIKYIEEPFLTFGCNQKAIDPRDGLMLFGPFDKTKLKGSITLGIIGPAAARLSMTDYLRKLHEQILPIKDSKKYPIFPGIESTMGIAVNFGNIPQIDVKEENIKS
;
A
#
# COMPACT_ATOMS: atom_id res chain seq x y z
N MET A 1 40.48 -21.41 14.93
CA MET A 1 39.28 -20.57 15.16
C MET A 1 39.07 -19.66 13.98
N ILE A 2 37.97 -19.82 13.30
CA ILE A 2 37.66 -18.98 12.15
C ILE A 2 36.93 -17.72 12.63
N GLU A 3 37.53 -16.59 12.44
CA GLU A 3 36.87 -15.33 12.78
C GLU A 3 35.77 -15.03 11.75
N PRO A 4 34.56 -14.64 12.19
CA PRO A 4 33.51 -14.29 11.25
C PRO A 4 33.89 -13.01 10.50
N ILE A 5 33.68 -13.03 9.19
CA ILE A 5 33.87 -11.84 8.36
C ILE A 5 32.54 -11.09 8.33
N ILE A 6 32.53 -9.90 8.89
CA ILE A 6 31.36 -9.03 8.86
C ILE A 6 31.56 -8.00 7.77
N LYS A 7 30.67 -8.03 6.78
CA LYS A 7 30.65 -7.04 5.71
C LYS A 7 29.41 -6.17 5.84
N TYR A 8 29.62 -4.87 5.77
CA TYR A 8 28.50 -3.94 5.65
C TYR A 8 28.08 -3.89 4.18
N ILE A 9 26.81 -4.20 3.95
CA ILE A 9 26.20 -4.09 2.62
C ILE A 9 25.30 -2.87 2.64
N GLU A 10 25.60 -1.88 1.81
CA GLU A 10 24.77 -0.70 1.72
C GLU A 10 23.38 -1.06 1.18
N GLU A 11 22.37 -0.40 1.69
CA GLU A 11 21.01 -0.55 1.20
C GLU A 11 20.94 -0.04 -0.24
N PRO A 12 20.40 -0.83 -1.18
CA PRO A 12 20.35 -0.41 -2.58
C PRO A 12 19.35 0.70 -2.79
N PHE A 13 19.61 1.55 -3.75
CA PHE A 13 18.64 2.51 -4.22
C PHE A 13 17.56 1.80 -5.03
N LEU A 14 16.30 2.21 -4.81
CA LEU A 14 15.17 1.78 -5.60
C LEU A 14 14.86 2.83 -6.65
N THR A 15 14.44 2.41 -7.83
CA THR A 15 14.10 3.32 -8.92
C THR A 15 12.58 3.49 -9.01
N PHE A 16 12.16 4.73 -9.08
CA PHE A 16 10.76 5.14 -9.13
C PHE A 16 10.45 5.89 -10.43
N GLY A 17 9.30 6.53 -10.51
CA GLY A 17 8.89 7.30 -11.67
C GLY A 17 9.91 8.37 -12.06
N CYS A 18 9.96 8.70 -13.35
CA CYS A 18 10.91 9.65 -13.93
C CYS A 18 12.39 9.28 -13.68
N ASN A 19 12.68 7.99 -13.57
CA ASN A 19 14.02 7.46 -13.30
C ASN A 19 14.65 7.99 -12.00
N GLN A 20 13.86 8.45 -11.08
CA GLN A 20 14.35 8.95 -9.79
C GLN A 20 14.61 7.81 -8.82
N LYS A 21 15.58 7.99 -7.97
CA LYS A 21 16.02 6.97 -7.02
C LYS A 21 15.79 7.40 -5.59
N ALA A 22 15.39 6.46 -4.75
CA ALA A 22 15.24 6.65 -3.32
C ALA A 22 15.53 5.35 -2.60
N ILE A 23 15.93 5.42 -1.35
CA ILE A 23 16.17 4.24 -0.51
C ILE A 23 14.86 3.79 0.12
N ASP A 24 14.08 4.73 0.66
CA ASP A 24 12.81 4.42 1.31
C ASP A 24 11.68 4.35 0.28
N PRO A 25 10.99 3.18 0.16
CA PRO A 25 9.89 3.05 -0.79
C PRO A 25 8.75 4.05 -0.57
N ARG A 26 8.51 4.44 0.68
CA ARG A 26 7.44 5.41 0.99
C ARG A 26 7.76 6.78 0.41
N ASP A 27 8.99 7.22 0.58
CA ASP A 27 9.45 8.50 0.03
C ASP A 27 9.44 8.47 -1.49
N GLY A 28 9.95 7.38 -2.08
CA GLY A 28 9.99 7.25 -3.52
C GLY A 28 8.63 7.26 -4.17
N LEU A 29 7.68 6.50 -3.63
CA LEU A 29 6.30 6.45 -4.16
C LEU A 29 5.58 7.79 -3.98
N MET A 30 5.77 8.44 -2.84
CA MET A 30 5.14 9.74 -2.59
C MET A 30 5.67 10.82 -3.53
N LEU A 31 6.99 10.87 -3.72
CA LEU A 31 7.63 11.92 -4.51
C LEU A 31 7.57 11.69 -6.01
N PHE A 32 7.75 10.45 -6.45
CA PHE A 32 7.97 10.14 -7.87
C PHE A 32 6.96 9.16 -8.45
N GLY A 33 6.19 8.46 -7.61
CA GLY A 33 5.24 7.45 -8.05
C GLY A 33 5.91 6.16 -8.51
N PRO A 34 5.12 5.20 -9.03
CA PRO A 34 5.63 3.92 -9.50
C PRO A 34 6.61 4.06 -10.66
N PHE A 35 7.51 3.11 -10.78
CA PHE A 35 8.57 3.11 -11.80
C PHE A 35 8.01 3.19 -13.23
N ASP A 36 7.02 2.36 -13.54
CA ASP A 36 6.45 2.31 -14.88
C ASP A 36 4.93 2.39 -14.82
N LYS A 37 4.42 3.61 -15.01
CA LYS A 37 2.97 3.86 -15.02
C LYS A 37 2.27 3.29 -16.26
N THR A 38 3.00 2.99 -17.32
CA THR A 38 2.40 2.48 -18.56
C THR A 38 1.88 1.06 -18.41
N LYS A 39 2.42 0.30 -17.48
CA LYS A 39 2.01 -1.09 -17.19
C LYS A 39 0.88 -1.20 -16.18
N LEU A 40 0.47 -0.09 -15.60
CA LEU A 40 -0.60 -0.10 -14.61
C LEU A 40 -1.96 -0.13 -15.27
N LYS A 41 -2.89 -0.87 -14.66
CA LYS A 41 -4.29 -0.81 -15.07
C LYS A 41 -4.87 0.52 -14.64
N GLY A 42 -5.82 1.07 -15.42
CA GLY A 42 -6.47 2.33 -15.06
C GLY A 42 -7.29 2.23 -13.78
N SER A 43 -7.88 1.07 -13.50
CA SER A 43 -8.66 0.85 -12.30
C SER A 43 -8.65 -0.61 -11.87
N ILE A 44 -8.87 -0.82 -10.57
CA ILE A 44 -9.01 -2.15 -9.96
C ILE A 44 -10.33 -2.16 -9.20
N THR A 45 -11.09 -3.23 -9.36
CA THR A 45 -12.31 -3.45 -8.56
C THR A 45 -12.05 -4.55 -7.54
N LEU A 46 -12.29 -4.26 -6.26
CA LEU A 46 -12.07 -5.18 -5.17
C LEU A 46 -13.37 -5.86 -4.76
N GLY A 47 -13.30 -7.15 -4.46
CA GLY A 47 -14.38 -7.90 -3.81
C GLY A 47 -13.97 -8.24 -2.38
N ILE A 48 -14.94 -8.30 -1.48
CA ILE A 48 -14.70 -8.63 -0.06
C ILE A 48 -15.51 -9.86 0.32
N ILE A 49 -14.83 -10.85 0.88
CA ILE A 49 -15.44 -12.09 1.35
C ILE A 49 -15.15 -12.23 2.83
N GLY A 50 -16.17 -12.40 3.65
CA GLY A 50 -15.98 -12.59 5.08
C GLY A 50 -17.25 -12.33 5.90
N PRO A 51 -17.16 -12.49 7.23
CA PRO A 51 -18.25 -12.11 8.13
C PRO A 51 -18.57 -10.62 8.05
N ALA A 52 -19.81 -10.25 8.38
CA ALA A 52 -20.29 -8.88 8.26
C ALA A 52 -19.41 -7.87 8.99
N ALA A 53 -19.00 -8.18 10.23
CA ALA A 53 -18.16 -7.28 11.01
C ALA A 53 -16.78 -7.06 10.35
N ALA A 54 -16.19 -8.13 9.82
CA ALA A 54 -14.89 -8.02 9.12
C ALA A 54 -15.02 -7.25 7.82
N ARG A 55 -16.12 -7.42 7.09
CA ARG A 55 -16.37 -6.68 5.86
C ARG A 55 -16.52 -5.19 6.11
N LEU A 56 -17.21 -4.80 7.20
CA LEU A 56 -17.33 -3.40 7.59
C LEU A 56 -15.96 -2.80 7.92
N SER A 57 -15.16 -3.51 8.70
CA SER A 57 -13.82 -3.04 9.06
C SER A 57 -12.93 -2.88 7.82
N MET A 58 -13.00 -3.82 6.89
CA MET A 58 -12.22 -3.76 5.66
C MET A 58 -12.68 -2.59 4.77
N THR A 59 -13.99 -2.37 4.67
CA THR A 59 -14.54 -1.26 3.90
C THR A 59 -14.08 0.09 4.47
N ASP A 60 -14.09 0.24 5.79
CA ASP A 60 -13.60 1.46 6.44
C ASP A 60 -12.10 1.67 6.19
N TYR A 61 -11.32 0.59 6.27
CA TYR A 61 -9.89 0.65 5.97
C TYR A 61 -9.63 1.08 4.52
N LEU A 62 -10.37 0.51 3.57
CA LEU A 62 -10.22 0.86 2.15
C LEU A 62 -10.59 2.32 1.87
N ARG A 63 -11.60 2.84 2.57
CA ARG A 63 -11.93 4.26 2.46
C ARG A 63 -10.77 5.14 2.91
N LYS A 64 -10.16 4.79 4.03
CA LYS A 64 -9.00 5.53 4.54
C LYS A 64 -7.83 5.52 3.57
N LEU A 65 -7.65 4.44 2.83
CA LEU A 65 -6.59 4.36 1.82
C LEU A 65 -6.81 5.30 0.63
N HIS A 66 -8.04 5.74 0.38
CA HIS A 66 -8.33 6.73 -0.66
C HIS A 66 -8.03 8.16 -0.22
N GLU A 67 -7.96 8.38 1.07
CA GLU A 67 -7.75 9.70 1.64
C GLU A 67 -6.29 9.92 2.01
N GLN A 68 -5.92 11.18 2.12
CA GLN A 68 -4.62 11.57 2.61
C GLN A 68 -4.50 11.19 4.10
N ILE A 69 -3.42 10.52 4.45
CA ILE A 69 -3.14 10.17 5.84
C ILE A 69 -1.92 10.97 6.30
N LEU A 70 -2.14 11.84 7.29
CA LEU A 70 -1.08 12.63 7.88
C LEU A 70 -0.26 11.79 8.85
N PRO A 71 1.04 12.08 9.00
CA PRO A 71 1.84 11.42 10.01
C PRO A 71 1.34 11.75 11.41
N ILE A 72 1.42 10.78 12.33
CA ILE A 72 0.94 10.93 13.70
C ILE A 72 1.71 12.01 14.45
N LYS A 73 2.97 12.18 14.14
CA LYS A 73 3.82 13.23 14.70
C LYS A 73 4.44 13.98 13.55
N ASP A 74 4.68 15.27 13.75
CA ASP A 74 5.45 16.09 12.82
C ASP A 74 6.87 15.54 12.75
N SER A 75 7.02 14.46 12.02
CA SER A 75 8.27 13.73 11.90
C SER A 75 8.71 13.68 10.45
N LYS A 76 9.92 14.10 10.19
CA LYS A 76 10.56 14.00 8.88
C LYS A 76 10.76 12.54 8.44
N LYS A 77 10.61 11.58 9.36
CA LYS A 77 10.79 10.15 9.08
C LYS A 77 9.59 9.52 8.38
N TYR A 78 8.42 10.11 8.53
CA TYR A 78 7.19 9.52 8.02
C TYR A 78 6.52 10.50 7.08
N PRO A 79 6.64 10.27 5.76
CA PRO A 79 5.99 11.14 4.80
C PRO A 79 4.46 11.02 4.89
N ILE A 80 3.78 12.03 4.40
CA ILE A 80 2.33 11.99 4.21
C ILE A 80 2.01 10.87 3.22
N PHE A 81 0.96 10.08 3.52
CA PHE A 81 0.39 9.17 2.55
C PHE A 81 -0.71 9.93 1.78
N PRO A 82 -0.53 10.22 0.50
CA PRO A 82 -1.47 11.07 -0.25
C PRO A 82 -2.71 10.35 -0.76
N GLY A 83 -2.90 9.09 -0.41
CA GLY A 83 -3.96 8.24 -0.91
C GLY A 83 -3.43 7.26 -1.94
N ILE A 84 -4.09 6.10 -2.04
CA ILE A 84 -3.62 5.01 -2.90
C ILE A 84 -3.64 5.41 -4.39
N GLU A 85 -4.64 6.15 -4.81
CA GLU A 85 -4.76 6.59 -6.20
C GLU A 85 -3.64 7.55 -6.58
N SER A 86 -3.36 8.54 -5.73
CA SER A 86 -2.27 9.48 -5.96
C SER A 86 -0.90 8.81 -5.90
N THR A 87 -0.74 7.85 -4.99
CA THR A 87 0.55 7.17 -4.78
C THR A 87 0.85 6.18 -5.90
N MET A 88 -0.12 5.36 -6.28
CA MET A 88 0.08 4.27 -7.22
C MET A 88 -0.36 4.59 -8.64
N GLY A 89 -1.16 5.63 -8.85
CA GLY A 89 -1.70 5.98 -10.16
C GLY A 89 -2.80 5.05 -10.63
N ILE A 90 -3.45 4.34 -9.70
CA ILE A 90 -4.51 3.39 -10.02
C ILE A 90 -5.74 3.76 -9.22
N ALA A 91 -6.89 3.86 -9.90
CA ALA A 91 -8.17 4.00 -9.22
C ALA A 91 -8.58 2.65 -8.63
N VAL A 92 -8.96 2.64 -7.35
CA VAL A 92 -9.42 1.42 -6.67
C VAL A 92 -10.90 1.59 -6.32
N ASN A 93 -11.73 0.77 -6.93
CA ASN A 93 -13.18 0.80 -6.74
C ASN A 93 -13.61 -0.23 -5.72
N PHE A 94 -14.34 0.19 -4.70
CA PHE A 94 -14.85 -0.70 -3.63
C PHE A 94 -16.27 -0.34 -3.17
N GLY A 95 -16.85 0.75 -3.67
CA GLY A 95 -18.17 1.23 -3.25
C GLY A 95 -19.32 0.31 -3.64
N ASN A 96 -19.26 -0.30 -4.82
CA ASN A 96 -20.28 -1.21 -5.36
C ASN A 96 -19.70 -2.60 -5.60
N ILE A 97 -18.80 -3.04 -4.73
CA ILE A 97 -18.14 -4.33 -4.88
C ILE A 97 -19.05 -5.45 -4.39
N PRO A 98 -19.00 -6.62 -5.05
CA PRO A 98 -19.67 -7.80 -4.53
C PRO A 98 -19.15 -8.16 -3.14
N GLN A 99 -20.05 -8.35 -2.21
CA GLN A 99 -19.70 -8.79 -0.86
C GLN A 99 -20.35 -10.15 -0.61
N ILE A 100 -19.53 -11.09 -0.19
CA ILE A 100 -20.02 -12.44 0.11
C ILE A 100 -19.99 -12.60 1.62
N ASP A 101 -21.16 -12.88 2.19
CA ASP A 101 -21.29 -13.12 3.60
C ASP A 101 -20.87 -14.54 3.94
N VAL A 102 -20.00 -14.68 4.93
CA VAL A 102 -19.56 -15.97 5.46
C VAL A 102 -19.82 -15.97 6.95
N LYS A 103 -20.59 -16.95 7.43
CA LYS A 103 -20.82 -17.07 8.86
C LYS A 103 -19.54 -17.48 9.58
N GLU A 104 -19.27 -16.87 10.73
CA GLU A 104 -18.08 -17.17 11.53
C GLU A 104 -17.91 -18.66 11.83
N GLU A 105 -19.02 -19.34 12.12
CA GLU A 105 -19.01 -20.77 12.40
C GLU A 105 -18.50 -21.62 11.25
N ASN A 106 -18.55 -21.13 10.02
CA ASN A 106 -18.06 -21.83 8.83
C ASN A 106 -16.57 -21.58 8.55
N ILE A 107 -15.95 -20.65 9.27
CA ILE A 107 -14.52 -20.33 9.11
C ILE A 107 -13.66 -21.23 9.99
N LYS A 108 -14.24 -21.77 11.06
CA LYS A 108 -13.52 -22.68 11.96
C LYS A 108 -13.33 -24.03 11.27
N SER A 109 -12.10 -24.37 10.99
CA SER A 109 -11.72 -25.68 10.51
C SER A 109 -11.79 -26.71 11.62
#